data_b5177aea3bb1af0af375f49a076c9a80
#
_entry.id   b5177aea3bb1af0af375f49a076c9a80
#
_cell.length_a   1.000
_cell.length_b   1.000
_cell.length_c   1.000
_cell.angle_alpha   90.00
_cell.angle_beta   90.00
_cell.angle_gamma   90.00
#
_symmetry.space_group_name_H-M   'P 1'
#
loop_
_entity.id
_entity.type
_entity.pdbx_description
1 polymer ?
#
loop_
_entity_poly.entity_id
_entity_poly.type
_entity_poly.pdbx_seq_one_letter_code
_entity_poly.pdbx_strand_id
1 'polypeptide(L)'
;MTTAPPARYERAALPLWPLVAAIGLLAATLWSGSLRAITPILGVIASAASEPNFYSSSLAGVGLLMGGAFGHWLQTRRPAAGGFAQACGTGLWVPMLASAMLGVVVSNLVWGWTLVSGTWQPLFAPFVSVSPAVVLMFGAEAKTVLTGGVLGGLVTPPFSVFGADVVCPKLGLPPVVGVTGGMAVAAVVAFTICRHLRWLPRPVRLRTEPPARSPEKHGAVWVLRRSLADFSEAQFFGSEWASAGLIVGAIIAYLLSPPASAYGSGLLPQILAAQVLTALVAVTLWRRRWDQRPFYPTFVPIVSVAPACVLTYGGTAASILGGSILGAIIGPPLAAAISARLPAHFHPFTGYVAAMAIATSLIIPALQLLPGF
;
A
#
# COMPACT_ATOMS: atom_id res chain seq x y z
N MET A 1 4.15 -39.07 22.07
CA MET A 1 3.69 -38.38 20.85
C MET A 1 4.54 -37.14 20.67
N THR A 2 5.60 -37.22 19.88
CA THR A 2 6.54 -36.15 19.60
C THR A 2 5.94 -35.26 18.52
N THR A 3 5.55 -34.05 18.88
CA THR A 3 5.07 -33.02 17.94
C THR A 3 6.24 -32.57 17.11
N ALA A 4 6.17 -32.79 15.79
CA ALA A 4 7.14 -32.27 14.84
C ALA A 4 7.14 -30.72 14.92
N PRO A 5 8.33 -30.06 14.88
CA PRO A 5 8.41 -28.62 14.89
C PRO A 5 7.76 -28.05 13.60
N PRO A 6 7.13 -26.85 13.65
CA PRO A 6 6.53 -26.24 12.48
C PRO A 6 7.58 -26.04 11.40
N ALA A 7 7.25 -26.41 10.17
CA ALA A 7 8.09 -26.23 9.01
C ALA A 7 8.54 -24.75 8.94
N ARG A 8 9.77 -24.49 9.35
CA ARG A 8 10.46 -23.25 9.02
C ARG A 8 10.66 -23.30 7.49
N TYR A 9 10.09 -22.35 6.76
CA TYR A 9 10.56 -22.11 5.40
C TYR A 9 12.08 -21.97 5.50
N GLU A 10 12.80 -22.96 5.00
CA GLU A 10 14.25 -22.89 4.92
C GLU A 10 14.58 -21.62 4.16
N ARG A 11 15.32 -20.77 4.83
CA ARG A 11 15.76 -19.47 4.35
C ARG A 11 16.75 -19.69 3.21
N ALA A 12 16.28 -19.85 2.00
CA ALA A 12 17.08 -19.49 0.84
C ALA A 12 17.19 -17.96 0.88
N ALA A 13 18.14 -17.47 1.66
CA ALA A 13 18.49 -16.05 1.69
C ALA A 13 19.07 -15.72 0.31
N LEU A 14 18.21 -15.36 -0.63
CA LEU A 14 18.64 -14.73 -1.86
C LEU A 14 19.51 -13.53 -1.47
N PRO A 15 20.74 -13.44 -1.96
CA PRO A 15 21.62 -12.34 -1.60
C PRO A 15 20.98 -11.03 -2.03
N LEU A 16 20.89 -10.08 -1.11
CA LEU A 16 20.22 -8.77 -1.35
C LEU A 16 20.99 -7.87 -2.32
N TRP A 17 22.26 -8.16 -2.53
CA TRP A 17 23.10 -7.33 -3.40
C TRP A 17 22.58 -7.21 -4.84
N PRO A 18 21.95 -8.23 -5.48
CA PRO A 18 21.37 -8.04 -6.81
C PRO A 18 20.19 -7.09 -6.82
N LEU A 19 19.38 -7.09 -5.76
CA LEU A 19 18.24 -6.18 -5.62
C LEU A 19 18.70 -4.76 -5.35
N VAL A 20 19.65 -4.59 -4.42
CA VAL A 20 20.27 -3.28 -4.14
C VAL A 20 20.98 -2.74 -5.37
N ALA A 21 21.71 -3.60 -6.10
CA ALA A 21 22.35 -3.25 -7.35
C ALA A 21 21.32 -2.88 -8.43
N ALA A 22 20.21 -3.63 -8.54
CA ALA A 22 19.14 -3.34 -9.49
C ALA A 22 18.44 -2.01 -9.17
N ILE A 23 18.14 -1.74 -7.89
CA ILE A 23 17.54 -0.46 -7.45
C ILE A 23 18.54 0.69 -7.62
N GLY A 24 19.81 0.47 -7.29
CA GLY A 24 20.87 1.46 -7.52
C GLY A 24 21.12 1.74 -9.00
N LEU A 25 21.11 0.71 -9.84
CA LEU A 25 21.20 0.83 -11.30
C LEU A 25 19.95 1.56 -11.86
N LEU A 26 18.77 1.24 -11.34
CA LEU A 26 17.53 1.93 -11.66
C LEU A 26 17.62 3.42 -11.34
N ALA A 27 18.08 3.76 -10.13
CA ALA A 27 18.27 5.15 -9.72
C ALA A 27 19.33 5.86 -10.58
N ALA A 28 20.45 5.22 -10.86
CA ALA A 28 21.52 5.76 -11.68
C ALA A 28 21.10 5.93 -13.16
N THR A 29 20.31 5.01 -13.71
CA THR A 29 19.77 5.10 -15.07
C THR A 29 18.69 6.15 -15.22
N LEU A 30 17.84 6.33 -14.19
CA LEU A 30 16.90 7.46 -14.12
C LEU A 30 17.63 8.79 -14.08
N TRP A 31 18.75 8.86 -13.34
CA TRP A 31 19.56 10.06 -13.21
C TRP A 31 20.36 10.40 -14.46
N SER A 32 20.98 9.39 -15.10
CA SER A 32 21.90 9.61 -16.24
C SER A 32 21.21 9.83 -17.59
N GLY A 33 19.92 9.55 -17.70
CA GLY A 33 19.19 9.60 -18.98
C GLY A 33 19.72 8.64 -20.05
N SER A 34 20.66 7.76 -19.68
CA SER A 34 21.42 6.91 -20.61
C SER A 34 20.59 5.82 -21.28
N LEU A 35 19.38 5.53 -20.76
CA LEU A 35 18.49 4.52 -21.29
C LEU A 35 17.14 5.14 -21.66
N ARG A 36 17.14 6.06 -22.62
CA ARG A 36 15.95 6.83 -23.04
C ARG A 36 14.69 6.00 -23.31
N ALA A 37 14.84 4.76 -23.73
CA ALA A 37 13.70 3.86 -24.00
C ALA A 37 13.14 3.18 -22.73
N ILE A 38 13.98 2.94 -21.72
CA ILE A 38 13.61 2.21 -20.48
C ILE A 38 13.26 3.20 -19.35
N THR A 39 13.83 4.39 -19.37
CA THR A 39 13.59 5.45 -18.35
C THR A 39 12.11 5.71 -18.09
N PRO A 40 11.22 5.84 -19.09
CA PRO A 40 9.80 6.04 -18.85
C PRO A 40 9.15 4.89 -18.08
N ILE A 41 9.47 3.63 -18.43
CA ILE A 41 8.91 2.44 -17.76
C ILE A 41 9.36 2.38 -16.31
N LEU A 42 10.64 2.64 -16.05
CA LEU A 42 11.19 2.68 -14.70
C LEU A 42 10.60 3.82 -13.88
N GLY A 43 10.36 4.98 -14.50
CA GLY A 43 9.67 6.11 -13.89
C GLY A 43 8.24 5.77 -13.49
N VAL A 44 7.51 5.09 -14.37
CA VAL A 44 6.13 4.63 -14.10
C VAL A 44 6.09 3.63 -12.93
N ILE A 45 7.00 2.65 -12.90
CA ILE A 45 7.05 1.67 -11.79
C ILE A 45 7.40 2.36 -10.48
N ALA A 46 8.39 3.26 -10.48
CA ALA A 46 8.78 3.99 -9.28
C ALA A 46 7.66 4.91 -8.79
N SER A 47 6.99 5.64 -9.70
CA SER A 47 5.84 6.48 -9.36
C SER A 47 4.70 5.64 -8.78
N ALA A 48 4.36 4.50 -9.42
CA ALA A 48 3.31 3.61 -8.97
C ALA A 48 3.47 3.17 -7.50
N ALA A 49 4.70 3.02 -7.02
CA ALA A 49 4.98 2.66 -5.63
C ALA A 49 4.60 3.75 -4.61
N SER A 50 4.55 5.03 -5.02
CA SER A 50 4.18 6.17 -4.18
C SER A 50 2.74 6.65 -4.35
N GLU A 51 2.05 6.19 -5.41
CA GLU A 51 0.66 6.57 -5.72
C GLU A 51 -0.33 6.29 -4.58
N PRO A 52 -0.25 5.17 -3.84
CA PRO A 52 -1.17 4.91 -2.72
C PRO A 52 -1.14 6.00 -1.65
N ASN A 53 -0.02 6.69 -1.51
CA ASN A 53 0.14 7.80 -0.57
C ASN A 53 -0.21 9.16 -1.18
N PHE A 54 -0.62 9.22 -2.44
CA PHE A 54 -0.96 10.45 -3.18
C PHE A 54 0.23 11.36 -3.44
N TYR A 55 1.44 10.80 -3.50
CA TYR A 55 2.65 11.61 -3.76
C TYR A 55 2.97 11.75 -5.24
N SER A 56 2.57 10.79 -6.07
CA SER A 56 2.80 10.79 -7.53
C SER A 56 4.26 11.11 -7.90
N SER A 57 5.21 10.47 -7.22
CA SER A 57 6.62 10.84 -7.30
C SER A 57 7.52 9.62 -7.47
N SER A 58 8.29 9.61 -8.55
CA SER A 58 9.31 8.57 -8.77
C SER A 58 10.39 8.59 -7.68
N LEU A 59 10.76 9.78 -7.15
CA LEU A 59 11.72 9.87 -6.05
C LEU A 59 11.17 9.27 -4.76
N ALA A 60 9.89 9.51 -4.46
CA ALA A 60 9.22 8.89 -3.32
C ALA A 60 9.17 7.37 -3.45
N GLY A 61 8.85 6.86 -4.65
CA GLY A 61 8.83 5.43 -4.91
C GLY A 61 10.21 4.79 -4.83
N VAL A 62 11.25 5.42 -5.38
CA VAL A 62 12.65 4.96 -5.20
C VAL A 62 13.02 4.94 -3.72
N GLY A 63 12.70 6.00 -2.98
CA GLY A 63 12.91 6.07 -1.54
C GLY A 63 12.24 4.94 -0.78
N LEU A 64 10.97 4.62 -1.11
CA LEU A 64 10.24 3.47 -0.57
C LEU A 64 10.97 2.15 -0.84
N LEU A 65 11.39 1.91 -2.08
CA LEU A 65 12.04 0.67 -2.48
C LEU A 65 13.41 0.51 -1.81
N MET A 66 14.21 1.57 -1.76
CA MET A 66 15.51 1.57 -1.08
C MET A 66 15.36 1.37 0.43
N GLY A 67 14.46 2.12 1.05
CA GLY A 67 14.14 1.97 2.47
C GLY A 67 13.58 0.59 2.81
N GLY A 68 12.74 0.03 1.92
CA GLY A 68 12.22 -1.34 2.03
C GLY A 68 13.33 -2.39 1.92
N ALA A 69 14.25 -2.24 0.97
CA ALA A 69 15.41 -3.13 0.83
C ALA A 69 16.31 -3.08 2.07
N PHE A 70 16.57 -1.89 2.58
CA PHE A 70 17.34 -1.70 3.82
C PHE A 70 16.61 -2.32 5.02
N GLY A 71 15.32 -2.07 5.20
CA GLY A 71 14.51 -2.65 6.26
C GLY A 71 14.46 -4.18 6.19
N HIS A 72 14.31 -4.73 4.98
CA HIS A 72 14.37 -6.18 4.75
C HIS A 72 15.73 -6.77 5.15
N TRP A 73 16.82 -6.16 4.70
CA TRP A 73 18.18 -6.58 5.06
C TRP A 73 18.41 -6.50 6.58
N LEU A 74 17.96 -5.43 7.21
CA LEU A 74 18.13 -5.24 8.66
C LEU A 74 17.36 -6.29 9.46
N GLN A 75 16.13 -6.59 9.08
CA GLN A 75 15.30 -7.62 9.73
C GLN A 75 15.84 -9.02 9.57
N THR A 76 16.46 -9.35 8.44
CA THR A 76 17.06 -10.68 8.24
C THR A 76 18.30 -10.88 9.12
N ARG A 77 19.01 -9.79 9.47
CA ARG A 77 20.23 -9.84 10.29
C ARG A 77 20.00 -9.51 11.75
N ARG A 78 19.11 -8.57 12.05
CA ARG A 78 18.81 -8.05 13.40
C ARG A 78 17.31 -7.87 13.59
N PRO A 79 16.55 -8.94 13.86
CA PRO A 79 15.08 -8.88 13.93
C PRO A 79 14.53 -7.78 14.86
N ALA A 80 15.23 -7.48 15.97
CA ALA A 80 14.82 -6.45 16.93
C ALA A 80 14.86 -5.02 16.35
N ALA A 81 15.64 -4.78 15.29
CA ALA A 81 15.77 -3.48 14.63
C ALA A 81 14.86 -3.31 13.41
N GLY A 82 14.16 -4.36 13.01
CA GLY A 82 13.45 -4.42 11.75
C GLY A 82 12.02 -3.88 11.72
N GLY A 83 11.40 -3.54 12.84
CA GLY A 83 10.07 -2.94 12.89
C GLY A 83 8.91 -3.94 12.70
N PHE A 84 7.77 -3.49 12.14
CA PHE A 84 6.45 -4.13 12.16
C PHE A 84 6.07 -4.84 10.86
N ALA A 85 7.01 -5.12 9.99
CA ALA A 85 6.77 -5.50 8.60
C ALA A 85 5.84 -6.71 8.41
N GLN A 86 4.98 -6.64 7.41
CA GLN A 86 4.21 -7.78 6.91
C GLN A 86 5.07 -8.68 6.02
N ALA A 87 5.80 -8.12 5.07
CA ALA A 87 6.60 -8.86 4.11
C ALA A 87 8.11 -8.66 4.28
N CYS A 88 8.58 -7.47 4.66
CA CYS A 88 9.99 -7.22 4.93
C CYS A 88 10.52 -8.17 6.01
N GLY A 89 11.73 -8.70 5.84
CA GLY A 89 12.31 -9.68 6.76
C GLY A 89 11.78 -11.10 6.62
N THR A 90 10.82 -11.33 5.74
CA THR A 90 10.32 -12.65 5.39
C THR A 90 10.85 -13.10 4.02
N GLY A 91 10.79 -14.38 3.72
CA GLY A 91 11.11 -14.89 2.38
C GLY A 91 10.12 -14.46 1.28
N LEU A 92 9.08 -13.72 1.63
CA LEU A 92 8.02 -13.29 0.70
C LEU A 92 8.23 -11.88 0.14
N TRP A 93 9.10 -11.06 0.75
CA TRP A 93 9.22 -9.65 0.34
C TRP A 93 9.69 -9.49 -1.11
N VAL A 94 10.76 -10.19 -1.51
CA VAL A 94 11.30 -10.12 -2.88
C VAL A 94 10.30 -10.65 -3.92
N PRO A 95 9.73 -11.87 -3.77
CA PRO A 95 8.74 -12.37 -4.72
C PRO A 95 7.45 -11.55 -4.74
N MET A 96 7.02 -11.02 -3.60
CA MET A 96 5.89 -10.10 -3.52
C MET A 96 6.14 -8.82 -4.34
N LEU A 97 7.30 -8.20 -4.16
CA LEU A 97 7.70 -7.00 -4.91
C LEU A 97 7.82 -7.30 -6.41
N ALA A 98 8.40 -8.44 -6.78
CA ALA A 98 8.48 -8.85 -8.19
C ALA A 98 7.09 -9.02 -8.82
N SER A 99 6.14 -9.62 -8.09
CA SER A 99 4.75 -9.74 -8.54
C SER A 99 4.08 -8.37 -8.68
N ALA A 100 4.28 -7.47 -7.72
CA ALA A 100 3.74 -6.11 -7.73
C ALA A 100 4.26 -5.31 -8.94
N MET A 101 5.58 -5.34 -9.19
CA MET A 101 6.20 -4.68 -10.35
C MET A 101 5.70 -5.26 -11.68
N LEU A 102 5.64 -6.59 -11.78
CA LEU A 102 5.08 -7.26 -12.96
C LEU A 102 3.62 -6.82 -13.19
N GLY A 103 2.83 -6.71 -12.13
CA GLY A 103 1.45 -6.24 -12.21
C GLY A 103 1.34 -4.83 -12.79
N VAL A 104 2.22 -3.91 -12.39
CA VAL A 104 2.27 -2.55 -12.97
C VAL A 104 2.69 -2.60 -14.45
N VAL A 105 3.68 -3.40 -14.80
CA VAL A 105 4.11 -3.53 -16.21
C VAL A 105 2.96 -4.07 -17.06
N VAL A 106 2.32 -5.15 -16.66
CA VAL A 106 1.16 -5.73 -17.38
C VAL A 106 0.03 -4.72 -17.46
N SER A 107 -0.27 -4.02 -16.36
CA SER A 107 -1.28 -2.97 -16.31
C SER A 107 -1.05 -1.88 -17.38
N ASN A 108 0.15 -1.35 -17.45
CA ASN A 108 0.48 -0.29 -18.39
C ASN A 108 0.56 -0.79 -19.84
N LEU A 109 1.03 -2.01 -20.07
CA LEU A 109 1.07 -2.59 -21.42
C LEU A 109 -0.33 -2.86 -21.98
N VAL A 110 -1.25 -3.35 -21.14
CA VAL A 110 -2.59 -3.74 -21.59
C VAL A 110 -3.58 -2.59 -21.53
N TRP A 111 -3.50 -1.76 -20.50
CA TRP A 111 -4.48 -0.70 -20.22
C TRP A 111 -3.92 0.72 -20.41
N GLY A 112 -2.65 0.87 -20.82
CA GLY A 112 -2.01 2.18 -21.02
C GLY A 112 -2.73 3.09 -22.01
N TRP A 113 -3.53 2.54 -22.92
CA TRP A 113 -4.37 3.30 -23.84
C TRP A 113 -5.51 4.08 -23.15
N THR A 114 -5.83 3.73 -21.90
CA THR A 114 -6.82 4.46 -21.09
C THR A 114 -6.27 5.71 -20.44
N LEU A 115 -4.94 5.94 -20.52
CA LEU A 115 -4.28 7.08 -19.90
C LEU A 115 -4.72 8.39 -20.53
N VAL A 116 -5.24 9.31 -19.71
CA VAL A 116 -5.61 10.65 -20.11
C VAL A 116 -4.67 11.64 -19.43
N SER A 117 -4.02 12.50 -20.22
CA SER A 117 -3.09 13.50 -19.70
C SER A 117 -3.76 14.43 -18.68
N GLY A 118 -3.08 14.65 -17.56
CA GLY A 118 -3.53 15.58 -16.51
C GLY A 118 -4.57 15.00 -15.56
N THR A 119 -4.92 13.71 -15.67
CA THR A 119 -5.81 13.03 -14.72
C THR A 119 -5.06 12.02 -13.88
N TRP A 120 -5.58 11.74 -12.67
CA TRP A 120 -5.06 10.69 -11.82
C TRP A 120 -5.38 9.32 -12.42
N GLN A 121 -4.37 8.47 -12.54
CA GLN A 121 -4.47 7.22 -13.27
C GLN A 121 -4.34 6.01 -12.35
N PRO A 122 -5.35 5.13 -12.29
CA PRO A 122 -5.37 3.99 -11.38
C PRO A 122 -4.54 2.78 -11.86
N LEU A 123 -3.70 2.93 -12.88
CA LEU A 123 -2.87 1.84 -13.41
C LEU A 123 -1.77 1.36 -12.45
N PHE A 124 -1.52 2.08 -11.36
CA PHE A 124 -0.68 1.65 -10.26
C PHE A 124 -1.36 0.59 -9.36
N ALA A 125 -2.68 0.48 -9.40
CA ALA A 125 -3.46 -0.33 -8.47
C ALA A 125 -2.98 -1.80 -8.32
N PRO A 126 -2.48 -2.47 -9.36
CA PRO A 126 -1.90 -3.80 -9.20
C PRO A 126 -0.72 -3.87 -8.23
N PHE A 127 0.05 -2.78 -8.07
CA PHE A 127 1.20 -2.74 -7.16
C PHE A 127 0.80 -2.96 -5.71
N VAL A 128 -0.38 -2.50 -5.31
CA VAL A 128 -0.87 -2.49 -3.92
C VAL A 128 -2.12 -3.34 -3.70
N SER A 129 -2.42 -4.25 -4.60
CA SER A 129 -3.66 -5.03 -4.54
C SER A 129 -3.44 -6.53 -4.79
N VAL A 130 -4.02 -7.06 -5.84
CA VAL A 130 -4.03 -8.49 -6.16
C VAL A 130 -2.63 -9.07 -6.32
N SER A 131 -1.72 -8.36 -7.04
CA SER A 131 -0.40 -8.92 -7.35
C SER A 131 0.41 -9.33 -6.13
N PRO A 132 0.69 -8.43 -5.15
CA PRO A 132 1.41 -8.80 -3.94
C PRO A 132 0.59 -9.76 -3.05
N ALA A 133 -0.72 -9.58 -2.98
CA ALA A 133 -1.57 -10.36 -2.10
C ALA A 133 -1.64 -11.85 -2.50
N VAL A 134 -1.58 -12.17 -3.79
CA VAL A 134 -1.48 -13.55 -4.27
C VAL A 134 -0.21 -14.21 -3.75
N VAL A 135 0.93 -13.52 -3.79
CA VAL A 135 2.19 -14.06 -3.24
C VAL A 135 2.11 -14.27 -1.73
N LEU A 136 1.52 -13.33 -1.00
CA LEU A 136 1.35 -13.46 0.45
C LEU A 136 0.45 -14.64 0.84
N MET A 137 -0.54 -14.97 0.00
CA MET A 137 -1.45 -16.10 0.26
C MET A 137 -0.92 -17.45 -0.21
N PHE A 138 -0.26 -17.50 -1.37
CA PHE A 138 0.09 -18.76 -2.04
C PHE A 138 1.59 -19.05 -2.04
N GLY A 139 2.44 -18.13 -1.51
CA GLY A 139 3.88 -18.36 -1.34
C GLY A 139 4.75 -17.81 -2.47
N ALA A 140 6.06 -18.08 -2.36
CA ALA A 140 7.14 -17.43 -3.13
C ALA A 140 7.48 -18.09 -4.47
N GLU A 141 6.76 -19.12 -4.89
CA GLU A 141 7.09 -19.85 -6.11
C GLU A 141 6.93 -18.97 -7.37
N ALA A 142 7.78 -19.16 -8.38
CA ALA A 142 7.74 -18.39 -9.63
C ALA A 142 6.35 -18.39 -10.28
N LYS A 143 5.66 -19.54 -10.30
CA LYS A 143 4.28 -19.64 -10.81
C LYS A 143 3.29 -18.76 -10.04
N THR A 144 3.48 -18.61 -8.73
CA THR A 144 2.64 -17.71 -7.90
C THR A 144 2.94 -16.25 -8.20
N VAL A 145 4.22 -15.89 -8.33
CA VAL A 145 4.66 -14.53 -8.70
C VAL A 145 4.08 -14.13 -10.05
N LEU A 146 4.22 -14.99 -11.06
CA LEU A 146 3.69 -14.75 -12.40
C LEU A 146 2.16 -14.66 -12.40
N THR A 147 1.49 -15.59 -11.72
CA THR A 147 0.02 -15.56 -11.62
C THR A 147 -0.47 -14.28 -10.94
N GLY A 148 0.15 -13.89 -9.82
CA GLY A 148 -0.20 -12.65 -9.11
C GLY A 148 0.02 -11.41 -9.97
N GLY A 149 1.18 -11.29 -10.61
CA GLY A 149 1.52 -10.15 -11.46
C GLY A 149 0.59 -10.04 -12.68
N VAL A 150 0.44 -11.13 -13.44
CA VAL A 150 -0.41 -11.13 -14.64
C VAL A 150 -1.89 -10.91 -14.28
N LEU A 151 -2.40 -11.67 -13.31
CA LEU A 151 -3.82 -11.56 -12.92
C LEU A 151 -4.13 -10.19 -12.33
N GLY A 152 -3.25 -9.68 -11.45
CA GLY A 152 -3.41 -8.34 -10.88
C GLY A 152 -3.36 -7.24 -11.95
N GLY A 153 -2.42 -7.31 -12.89
CA GLY A 153 -2.28 -6.34 -13.97
C GLY A 153 -3.42 -6.38 -14.99
N LEU A 154 -4.06 -7.53 -15.20
CA LEU A 154 -5.20 -7.66 -16.11
C LEU A 154 -6.52 -7.28 -15.46
N VAL A 155 -6.75 -7.69 -14.20
CA VAL A 155 -8.08 -7.62 -13.58
C VAL A 155 -8.28 -6.32 -12.78
N THR A 156 -7.23 -5.80 -12.11
CA THR A 156 -7.41 -4.64 -11.24
C THR A 156 -7.70 -3.33 -12.01
N PRO A 157 -6.96 -2.99 -13.09
CA PRO A 157 -7.14 -1.71 -13.77
C PRO A 157 -8.54 -1.46 -14.30
N PRO A 158 -9.21 -2.38 -15.01
CA PRO A 158 -10.51 -2.09 -15.60
C PRO A 158 -11.57 -1.72 -14.56
N PHE A 159 -11.60 -2.39 -13.42
CA PHE A 159 -12.53 -2.02 -12.34
C PHE A 159 -12.15 -0.70 -11.67
N SER A 160 -10.85 -0.43 -11.51
CA SER A 160 -10.36 0.81 -10.87
C SER A 160 -10.57 2.01 -11.78
N VAL A 161 -10.29 1.89 -13.09
CA VAL A 161 -10.56 2.94 -14.10
C VAL A 161 -12.06 3.21 -14.20
N PHE A 162 -12.89 2.15 -14.34
CA PHE A 162 -14.34 2.32 -14.39
C PHE A 162 -14.88 3.02 -13.13
N GLY A 163 -14.39 2.62 -11.95
CA GLY A 163 -14.78 3.25 -10.70
C GLY A 163 -14.39 4.74 -10.63
N ALA A 164 -13.14 5.05 -10.97
CA ALA A 164 -12.61 6.41 -10.88
C ALA A 164 -13.17 7.35 -11.95
N ASP A 165 -13.25 6.89 -13.21
CA ASP A 165 -13.53 7.78 -14.35
C ASP A 165 -15.01 7.79 -14.76
N VAL A 166 -15.79 6.76 -14.37
CA VAL A 166 -17.21 6.69 -14.73
C VAL A 166 -18.13 6.82 -13.50
N VAL A 167 -17.85 6.08 -12.41
CA VAL A 167 -18.74 6.07 -11.24
C VAL A 167 -18.54 7.30 -10.38
N CYS A 168 -17.29 7.63 -10.01
CA CYS A 168 -17.00 8.73 -9.10
C CYS A 168 -17.48 10.09 -9.62
N PRO A 169 -17.26 10.48 -10.89
CA PRO A 169 -17.75 11.76 -11.41
C PRO A 169 -19.28 11.88 -11.37
N LYS A 170 -20.01 10.79 -11.66
CA LYS A 170 -21.48 10.77 -11.61
C LYS A 170 -22.03 10.93 -10.19
N LEU A 171 -21.28 10.51 -9.18
CA LEU A 171 -21.68 10.56 -7.78
C LEU A 171 -21.06 11.73 -7.01
N GLY A 172 -20.23 12.57 -7.67
CA GLY A 172 -19.49 13.65 -7.01
C GLY A 172 -18.50 13.15 -5.95
N LEU A 173 -17.92 11.96 -6.16
CA LEU A 173 -17.01 11.32 -5.22
C LEU A 173 -15.55 11.45 -5.67
N PRO A 174 -14.59 11.51 -4.73
CA PRO A 174 -13.17 11.52 -5.08
C PRO A 174 -12.75 10.23 -5.82
N PRO A 175 -11.82 10.30 -6.80
CA PRO A 175 -11.40 9.15 -7.59
C PRO A 175 -10.89 7.95 -6.77
N VAL A 176 -10.32 8.20 -5.59
CA VAL A 176 -9.85 7.13 -4.68
C VAL A 176 -10.97 6.17 -4.26
N VAL A 177 -12.21 6.62 -4.18
CA VAL A 177 -13.38 5.75 -3.90
C VAL A 177 -13.54 4.72 -5.01
N GLY A 178 -13.46 5.16 -6.26
CA GLY A 178 -13.56 4.29 -7.42
C GLY A 178 -12.39 3.33 -7.53
N VAL A 179 -11.17 3.81 -7.29
CA VAL A 179 -9.97 2.98 -7.34
C VAL A 179 -9.98 1.89 -6.26
N THR A 180 -10.23 2.25 -5.02
CA THR A 180 -10.24 1.28 -3.91
C THR A 180 -11.44 0.34 -3.97
N GLY A 181 -12.60 0.83 -4.43
CA GLY A 181 -13.75 0.00 -4.74
C GLY A 181 -13.47 -0.99 -5.89
N GLY A 182 -12.82 -0.51 -6.95
CA GLY A 182 -12.36 -1.33 -8.06
C GLY A 182 -11.36 -2.40 -7.64
N MET A 183 -10.38 -2.05 -6.76
CA MET A 183 -9.47 -3.03 -6.16
C MET A 183 -10.22 -4.11 -5.37
N ALA A 184 -11.28 -3.74 -4.63
CA ALA A 184 -12.07 -4.70 -3.87
C ALA A 184 -12.79 -5.69 -4.80
N VAL A 185 -13.43 -5.20 -5.86
CA VAL A 185 -14.09 -6.05 -6.87
C VAL A 185 -13.07 -6.93 -7.58
N ALA A 186 -11.95 -6.35 -8.03
CA ALA A 186 -10.86 -7.07 -8.66
C ALA A 186 -10.31 -8.19 -7.77
N ALA A 187 -10.16 -7.94 -6.47
CA ALA A 187 -9.72 -8.94 -5.51
C ALA A 187 -10.72 -10.11 -5.40
N VAL A 188 -12.02 -9.82 -5.36
CA VAL A 188 -13.06 -10.86 -5.35
C VAL A 188 -12.95 -11.74 -6.61
N VAL A 189 -12.83 -11.13 -7.79
CA VAL A 189 -12.67 -11.85 -9.05
C VAL A 189 -11.38 -12.68 -9.05
N ALA A 190 -10.24 -12.03 -8.73
CA ALA A 190 -8.93 -12.67 -8.78
C ALA A 190 -8.79 -13.84 -7.82
N PHE A 191 -9.21 -13.71 -6.56
CA PHE A 191 -9.14 -14.81 -5.60
C PHE A 191 -10.13 -15.93 -5.90
N THR A 192 -11.27 -15.61 -6.49
CA THR A 192 -12.18 -16.63 -7.00
C THR A 192 -11.53 -17.44 -8.13
N ILE A 193 -10.82 -16.76 -9.06
CA ILE A 193 -10.05 -17.44 -10.10
C ILE A 193 -8.93 -18.27 -9.48
N CYS A 194 -8.14 -17.71 -8.57
CA CYS A 194 -7.02 -18.40 -7.91
C CYS A 194 -7.45 -19.70 -7.23
N ARG A 195 -8.65 -19.74 -6.67
CA ARG A 195 -9.22 -20.95 -6.05
C ARG A 195 -9.32 -22.14 -7.01
N HIS A 196 -9.48 -21.89 -8.31
CA HIS A 196 -9.64 -22.91 -9.35
C HIS A 196 -8.34 -23.25 -10.08
N LEU A 197 -7.25 -22.50 -9.84
CA LEU A 197 -5.96 -22.72 -10.47
C LEU A 197 -5.20 -23.85 -9.79
N ARG A 198 -5.10 -25.00 -10.47
CA ARG A 198 -4.49 -26.22 -9.92
C ARG A 198 -2.99 -26.13 -9.68
N TRP A 199 -2.30 -25.18 -10.31
CA TRP A 199 -0.86 -24.98 -10.12
C TRP A 199 -0.49 -24.08 -8.94
N LEU A 200 -1.46 -23.39 -8.36
CA LEU A 200 -1.22 -22.65 -7.13
C LEU A 200 -1.20 -23.58 -5.92
N PRO A 201 -0.28 -23.37 -4.97
CA PRO A 201 -0.30 -24.09 -3.69
C PRO A 201 -1.61 -23.83 -2.94
N ARG A 202 -1.88 -24.67 -1.94
CA ARG A 202 -2.97 -24.36 -1.02
C ARG A 202 -2.68 -23.05 -0.27
N PRO A 203 -3.68 -22.16 -0.09
CA PRO A 203 -3.47 -20.92 0.64
C PRO A 203 -2.85 -21.18 2.00
N VAL A 204 -1.76 -20.50 2.29
CA VAL A 204 -1.20 -20.48 3.64
C VAL A 204 -2.19 -19.69 4.47
N ARG A 205 -2.88 -20.38 5.42
CA ARG A 205 -3.65 -19.66 6.42
C ARG A 205 -2.67 -18.74 7.14
N LEU A 206 -2.79 -17.43 6.92
CA LEU A 206 -2.09 -16.46 7.74
C LEU A 206 -2.55 -16.75 9.16
N ARG A 207 -1.65 -17.37 9.95
CA ARG A 207 -1.96 -17.80 11.31
C ARG A 207 -2.35 -16.55 12.09
N THR A 208 -3.62 -16.48 12.46
CA THR A 208 -4.20 -15.46 13.34
C THR A 208 -3.82 -15.70 14.81
N GLU A 209 -2.93 -16.63 15.09
CA GLU A 209 -2.43 -16.83 16.45
C GLU A 209 -1.48 -15.69 16.78
N PRO A 210 -1.79 -14.91 17.82
CA PRO A 210 -0.82 -13.98 18.36
C PRO A 210 0.45 -14.78 18.67
N PRO A 211 1.64 -14.32 18.29
CA PRO A 211 2.84 -14.89 18.85
C PRO A 211 2.68 -14.84 20.36
N ALA A 212 3.06 -15.91 21.07
CA ALA A 212 3.15 -15.95 22.53
C ALA A 212 4.30 -15.00 22.98
N ARG A 213 4.13 -13.71 22.69
CA ARG A 213 4.99 -12.64 23.16
C ARG A 213 4.33 -12.06 24.40
N SER A 214 5.14 -11.87 25.42
CA SER A 214 4.80 -10.98 26.54
C SER A 214 4.25 -9.69 25.96
N PRO A 215 3.15 -9.12 26.50
CA PRO A 215 2.58 -7.89 25.99
C PRO A 215 3.69 -6.83 25.97
N GLU A 216 4.18 -6.49 24.78
CA GLU A 216 5.07 -5.35 24.62
C GLU A 216 4.29 -4.12 25.13
N LYS A 217 4.89 -3.39 26.07
CA LYS A 217 4.30 -2.15 26.54
C LYS A 217 4.27 -1.18 25.36
N HIS A 218 3.11 -0.95 24.79
CA HIS A 218 2.89 -0.01 23.69
C HIS A 218 3.04 1.44 24.21
N GLY A 219 4.27 1.85 24.52
CA GLY A 219 4.60 3.21 24.96
C GLY A 219 4.60 4.22 23.80
N ALA A 220 4.95 5.48 24.10
CA ALA A 220 4.99 6.57 23.10
C ALA A 220 5.93 6.25 21.91
N VAL A 221 7.10 5.68 22.19
CA VAL A 221 8.06 5.28 21.15
C VAL A 221 7.45 4.23 20.21
N TRP A 222 6.72 3.24 20.74
CA TRP A 222 6.02 2.25 19.94
C TRP A 222 4.96 2.92 19.04
N VAL A 223 4.19 3.87 19.59
CA VAL A 223 3.18 4.61 18.80
C VAL A 223 3.83 5.36 17.64
N LEU A 224 4.92 6.09 17.87
CA LEU A 224 5.62 6.82 16.82
C LEU A 224 6.16 5.88 15.73
N ARG A 225 6.84 4.80 16.13
CA ARG A 225 7.37 3.80 15.20
C ARG A 225 6.26 3.13 14.39
N ARG A 226 5.16 2.72 15.06
CA ARG A 226 4.03 2.10 14.37
C ARG A 226 3.35 3.08 13.41
N SER A 227 3.14 4.34 13.83
CA SER A 227 2.59 5.38 12.96
C SER A 227 3.44 5.62 11.72
N LEU A 228 4.78 5.60 11.86
CA LEU A 228 5.67 5.69 10.72
C LEU A 228 5.54 4.48 9.78
N ALA A 229 5.49 3.26 10.33
CA ALA A 229 5.36 2.04 9.53
C ALA A 229 4.05 1.98 8.73
N ASP A 230 2.99 2.61 9.20
CA ASP A 230 1.68 2.66 8.54
C ASP A 230 1.73 3.31 7.15
N PHE A 231 2.69 4.20 6.88
CA PHE A 231 2.85 4.85 5.58
C PHE A 231 3.23 3.88 4.44
N SER A 232 3.82 2.73 4.76
CA SER A 232 4.21 1.71 3.77
C SER A 232 3.38 0.41 3.87
N GLU A 233 2.29 0.42 4.66
CA GLU A 233 1.40 -0.74 4.78
C GLU A 233 0.57 -0.99 3.52
N ALA A 234 0.17 0.06 2.82
CA ALA A 234 -0.58 -0.09 1.57
C ALA A 234 0.23 -0.86 0.51
N GLN A 235 1.54 -0.72 0.52
CA GLN A 235 2.47 -1.46 -0.33
C GLN A 235 2.83 -2.85 0.24
N PHE A 236 2.23 -3.27 1.34
CA PHE A 236 2.51 -4.51 2.09
C PHE A 236 3.92 -4.55 2.70
N PHE A 237 4.59 -3.41 2.79
CA PHE A 237 5.93 -3.36 3.39
C PHE A 237 5.85 -3.27 4.92
N GLY A 238 5.04 -2.36 5.44
CA GLY A 238 4.85 -2.13 6.87
C GLY A 238 6.17 -1.85 7.60
N SER A 239 7.09 -1.16 6.94
CA SER A 239 8.45 -0.93 7.39
C SER A 239 8.70 0.54 7.66
N GLU A 240 9.21 0.86 8.86
CA GLU A 240 9.61 2.22 9.23
C GLU A 240 10.64 2.79 8.24
N TRP A 241 11.58 1.95 7.79
CA TRP A 241 12.62 2.34 6.84
C TRP A 241 12.07 2.62 5.46
N ALA A 242 11.14 1.78 4.99
CA ALA A 242 10.45 2.01 3.73
C ALA A 242 9.64 3.31 3.78
N SER A 243 8.94 3.55 4.88
CA SER A 243 8.15 4.76 5.11
C SER A 243 9.03 6.02 5.20
N ALA A 244 10.15 5.94 5.90
CA ALA A 244 11.11 7.04 5.97
C ALA A 244 11.66 7.38 4.58
N GLY A 245 12.08 6.38 3.80
CA GLY A 245 12.52 6.56 2.43
C GLY A 245 11.46 7.18 1.53
N LEU A 246 10.20 6.70 1.63
CA LEU A 246 9.05 7.24 0.91
C LEU A 246 8.84 8.74 1.20
N ILE A 247 8.80 9.10 2.48
CA ILE A 247 8.55 10.48 2.92
C ILE A 247 9.72 11.40 2.51
N VAL A 248 10.96 10.96 2.73
CA VAL A 248 12.14 11.73 2.33
C VAL A 248 12.17 11.95 0.82
N GLY A 249 11.91 10.90 0.02
CA GLY A 249 11.82 11.02 -1.43
C GLY A 249 10.71 11.97 -1.89
N ALA A 250 9.55 11.95 -1.21
CA ALA A 250 8.45 12.87 -1.49
C ALA A 250 8.82 14.33 -1.16
N ILE A 251 9.48 14.56 -0.03
CA ILE A 251 9.95 15.90 0.36
C ILE A 251 10.98 16.42 -0.64
N ILE A 252 11.95 15.59 -1.06
CA ILE A 252 12.95 15.98 -2.07
C ILE A 252 12.23 16.35 -3.39
N ALA A 253 11.29 15.53 -3.84
CA ALA A 253 10.51 15.83 -5.05
C ALA A 253 9.76 17.16 -4.94
N TYR A 254 9.15 17.42 -3.79
CA TYR A 254 8.48 18.69 -3.50
C TYR A 254 9.43 19.87 -3.55
N LEU A 255 10.59 19.78 -2.92
CA LEU A 255 11.58 20.86 -2.91
C LEU A 255 12.14 21.17 -4.31
N LEU A 256 12.21 20.15 -5.19
CA LEU A 256 12.65 20.33 -6.57
C LEU A 256 11.58 20.96 -7.45
N SER A 257 10.31 20.67 -7.22
CA SER A 257 9.19 21.20 -8.01
C SER A 257 7.89 21.26 -7.19
N PRO A 258 7.72 22.24 -6.29
CA PRO A 258 6.55 22.35 -5.43
C PRO A 258 5.21 22.33 -6.18
N PRO A 259 5.03 23.07 -7.30
CA PRO A 259 3.76 23.09 -8.01
C PRO A 259 3.38 21.77 -8.67
N ALA A 260 4.37 20.92 -9.01
CA ALA A 260 4.11 19.63 -9.65
C ALA A 260 3.71 18.54 -8.65
N SER A 261 3.91 18.75 -7.34
CA SER A 261 3.63 17.76 -6.32
C SER A 261 2.14 17.46 -6.17
N ALA A 262 1.82 16.25 -5.74
CA ALA A 262 0.45 15.81 -5.47
C ALA A 262 -0.51 16.18 -6.62
N TYR A 263 -0.21 15.69 -7.82
CA TYR A 263 -1.00 15.88 -9.06
C TYR A 263 -1.12 17.35 -9.51
N GLY A 264 -0.09 18.16 -9.26
CA GLY A 264 -0.10 19.56 -9.63
C GLY A 264 -0.86 20.47 -8.65
N SER A 265 -1.34 19.96 -7.53
CA SER A 265 -2.03 20.75 -6.51
C SER A 265 -1.08 21.56 -5.63
N GLY A 266 0.19 21.17 -5.51
CA GLY A 266 1.15 21.76 -4.58
C GLY A 266 0.87 21.44 -3.10
N LEU A 267 -0.13 20.61 -2.80
CA LEU A 267 -0.64 20.34 -1.44
C LEU A 267 0.11 19.21 -0.69
N LEU A 268 1.29 18.79 -1.15
CA LEU A 268 2.04 17.72 -0.50
C LEU A 268 2.29 17.95 0.99
N PRO A 269 2.70 19.14 1.47
CA PRO A 269 2.89 19.37 2.90
C PRO A 269 1.62 19.18 3.72
N GLN A 270 0.47 19.61 3.20
CA GLN A 270 -0.84 19.47 3.86
C GLN A 270 -1.32 18.00 3.86
N ILE A 271 -1.07 17.27 2.78
CA ILE A 271 -1.32 15.82 2.70
C ILE A 271 -0.47 15.09 3.73
N LEU A 272 0.84 15.38 3.80
CA LEU A 272 1.73 14.77 4.81
C LEU A 272 1.27 15.11 6.23
N ALA A 273 0.90 16.37 6.51
CA ALA A 273 0.38 16.76 7.83
C ALA A 273 -0.89 15.97 8.20
N ALA A 274 -1.84 15.86 7.27
CA ALA A 274 -3.06 15.07 7.47
C ALA A 274 -2.75 13.58 7.71
N GLN A 275 -1.86 13.00 6.93
CA GLN A 275 -1.46 11.60 7.07
C GLN A 275 -0.75 11.31 8.38
N VAL A 276 0.19 12.17 8.80
CA VAL A 276 0.89 12.06 10.09
C VAL A 276 -0.10 12.16 11.26
N LEU A 277 -0.99 13.14 11.23
CA LEU A 277 -2.04 13.30 12.23
C LEU A 277 -2.96 12.08 12.28
N THR A 278 -3.41 11.60 11.12
CA THR A 278 -4.23 10.40 11.01
C THR A 278 -3.54 9.17 11.60
N ALA A 279 -2.26 8.97 11.30
CA ALA A 279 -1.48 7.85 11.80
C ALA A 279 -1.36 7.89 13.33
N LEU A 280 -0.99 9.04 13.87
CA LEU A 280 -0.84 9.23 15.31
C LEU A 280 -2.17 9.02 16.05
N VAL A 281 -3.27 9.59 15.53
CA VAL A 281 -4.60 9.44 16.14
C VAL A 281 -5.06 7.99 16.04
N ALA A 282 -4.99 7.36 14.86
CA ALA A 282 -5.44 5.99 14.66
C ALA A 282 -4.67 4.98 15.52
N VAL A 283 -3.33 5.04 15.50
CA VAL A 283 -2.49 4.12 16.29
C VAL A 283 -2.71 4.32 17.80
N THR A 284 -2.85 5.56 18.26
CA THR A 284 -3.09 5.86 19.67
C THR A 284 -4.46 5.37 20.12
N LEU A 285 -5.50 5.69 19.34
CA LEU A 285 -6.90 5.35 19.64
C LEU A 285 -7.09 3.82 19.69
N TRP A 286 -6.53 3.12 18.71
CA TRP A 286 -6.72 1.68 18.54
C TRP A 286 -5.59 0.83 19.14
N ARG A 287 -4.69 1.42 19.96
CA ARG A 287 -3.54 0.75 20.58
C ARG A 287 -3.90 -0.59 21.24
N ARG A 288 -5.00 -0.63 22.00
CA ARG A 288 -5.46 -1.86 22.66
C ARG A 288 -5.84 -2.98 21.69
N ARG A 289 -6.20 -2.66 20.44
CA ARG A 289 -6.52 -3.66 19.42
C ARG A 289 -5.26 -4.36 18.90
N TRP A 290 -4.14 -3.68 18.91
CA TRP A 290 -2.84 -4.26 18.59
C TRP A 290 -2.36 -5.26 19.64
N ASP A 291 -2.78 -5.14 20.90
CA ASP A 291 -2.52 -6.13 21.96
C ASP A 291 -3.29 -7.45 21.70
N GLN A 292 -4.44 -7.36 21.07
CA GLN A 292 -5.36 -8.46 20.87
C GLN A 292 -5.19 -9.18 19.53
N ARG A 293 -4.48 -8.56 18.58
CA ARG A 293 -4.38 -9.04 17.19
C ARG A 293 -2.95 -8.82 16.67
N PRO A 294 -2.44 -9.74 15.83
CA PRO A 294 -1.11 -9.59 15.22
C PRO A 294 -1.02 -8.39 14.27
N PHE A 295 -2.17 -7.94 13.74
CA PHE A 295 -2.29 -6.78 12.85
C PHE A 295 -3.64 -6.10 13.04
N TYR A 296 -3.63 -4.76 13.04
CA TYR A 296 -4.82 -3.92 13.02
C TYR A 296 -4.68 -2.82 11.96
N PRO A 297 -5.68 -2.59 11.07
CA PRO A 297 -5.50 -1.81 9.84
C PRO A 297 -5.59 -0.29 10.07
N THR A 298 -4.72 0.27 10.92
CA THR A 298 -4.65 1.71 11.23
C THR A 298 -4.20 2.56 10.04
N PHE A 299 -3.57 1.96 9.05
CA PHE A 299 -3.09 2.63 7.84
C PHE A 299 -4.21 3.04 6.86
N VAL A 300 -5.39 2.41 6.93
CA VAL A 300 -6.49 2.58 5.97
C VAL A 300 -6.83 4.04 5.70
N PRO A 301 -7.12 4.89 6.69
CA PRO A 301 -7.46 6.30 6.47
C PRO A 301 -6.27 7.16 5.99
N ILE A 302 -5.03 6.73 6.24
CA ILE A 302 -3.82 7.46 5.85
C ILE A 302 -3.68 7.53 4.32
N VAL A 303 -4.08 6.46 3.64
CA VAL A 303 -4.00 6.31 2.19
C VAL A 303 -5.36 6.43 1.48
N SER A 304 -6.36 6.97 2.15
CA SER A 304 -7.70 7.17 1.58
C SER A 304 -8.34 8.49 2.04
N VAL A 305 -8.99 8.51 3.19
CA VAL A 305 -9.77 9.66 3.68
C VAL A 305 -8.92 10.92 3.85
N ALA A 306 -7.75 10.81 4.50
CA ALA A 306 -6.93 11.96 4.85
C ALA A 306 -6.44 12.74 3.61
N PRO A 307 -5.74 12.12 2.64
CA PRO A 307 -5.31 12.82 1.43
C PRO A 307 -6.49 13.24 0.55
N ALA A 308 -7.55 12.43 0.46
CA ALA A 308 -8.73 12.78 -0.32
C ALA A 308 -9.42 14.04 0.22
N CYS A 309 -9.52 14.19 1.53
CA CYS A 309 -10.10 15.36 2.16
C CYS A 309 -9.31 16.64 1.83
N VAL A 310 -7.96 16.56 1.92
CA VAL A 310 -7.07 17.69 1.56
C VAL A 310 -7.20 18.06 0.08
N LEU A 311 -7.26 17.08 -0.81
CA LEU A 311 -7.38 17.34 -2.25
C LEU A 311 -8.78 17.86 -2.63
N THR A 312 -9.83 17.47 -1.91
CA THR A 312 -11.20 17.89 -2.19
C THR A 312 -11.49 19.30 -1.66
N TYR A 313 -11.06 19.61 -0.44
CA TYR A 313 -11.42 20.86 0.25
C TYR A 313 -10.24 21.84 0.38
N GLY A 314 -9.09 21.52 -0.24
CA GLY A 314 -7.85 22.28 -0.09
C GLY A 314 -7.13 21.97 1.23
N GLY A 315 -5.95 22.59 1.38
CA GLY A 315 -5.06 22.37 2.54
C GLY A 315 -5.43 23.19 3.78
N THR A 316 -6.72 23.35 4.08
CA THR A 316 -7.21 24.10 5.25
C THR A 316 -7.04 23.30 6.54
N ALA A 317 -7.00 23.99 7.69
CA ALA A 317 -6.98 23.31 8.98
C ALA A 317 -8.23 22.41 9.18
N ALA A 318 -9.39 22.85 8.70
CA ALA A 318 -10.63 22.08 8.77
C ALA A 318 -10.50 20.75 8.00
N SER A 319 -10.01 20.79 6.74
CA SER A 319 -9.85 19.59 5.93
C SER A 319 -8.83 18.62 6.53
N ILE A 320 -7.70 19.14 7.04
CA ILE A 320 -6.67 18.33 7.69
C ILE A 320 -7.23 17.65 8.96
N LEU A 321 -7.84 18.41 9.86
CA LEU A 321 -8.36 17.88 11.13
C LEU A 321 -9.57 16.96 10.90
N GLY A 322 -10.55 17.40 10.10
CA GLY A 322 -11.79 16.66 9.85
C GLY A 322 -11.51 15.30 9.19
N GLY A 323 -10.75 15.30 8.09
CA GLY A 323 -10.36 14.07 7.40
C GLY A 323 -9.53 13.12 8.26
N SER A 324 -8.58 13.67 9.04
CA SER A 324 -7.71 12.87 9.91
C SER A 324 -8.48 12.22 11.05
N ILE A 325 -9.27 12.98 11.78
CA ILE A 325 -9.96 12.49 12.99
C ILE A 325 -11.06 11.49 12.60
N LEU A 326 -11.94 11.86 11.66
CA LEU A 326 -13.03 10.97 11.24
C LEU A 326 -12.49 9.73 10.54
N GLY A 327 -11.47 9.87 9.69
CA GLY A 327 -10.78 8.75 9.06
C GLY A 327 -10.20 7.79 10.09
N ALA A 328 -9.49 8.29 11.10
CA ALA A 328 -8.87 7.49 12.16
C ALA A 328 -9.91 6.77 13.05
N ILE A 329 -11.07 7.37 13.28
CA ILE A 329 -12.15 6.77 14.08
C ILE A 329 -12.87 5.67 13.29
N ILE A 330 -13.19 5.90 12.02
CA ILE A 330 -14.10 5.05 11.23
C ILE A 330 -13.33 4.00 10.43
N GLY A 331 -12.22 4.38 9.79
CA GLY A 331 -11.50 3.51 8.85
C GLY A 331 -11.02 2.18 9.42
N PRO A 332 -10.21 2.17 10.50
CA PRO A 332 -9.65 0.95 11.05
C PRO A 332 -10.70 -0.07 11.55
N PRO A 333 -11.72 0.30 12.33
CA PRO A 333 -12.72 -0.67 12.77
C PRO A 333 -13.59 -1.20 11.61
N LEU A 334 -13.91 -0.36 10.63
CA LEU A 334 -14.64 -0.79 9.44
C LEU A 334 -13.83 -1.82 8.65
N ALA A 335 -12.55 -1.53 8.41
CA ALA A 335 -11.62 -2.44 7.72
C ALA A 335 -11.47 -3.77 8.45
N ALA A 336 -11.31 -3.74 9.77
CA ALA A 336 -11.23 -4.93 10.60
C ALA A 336 -12.54 -5.73 10.59
N ALA A 337 -13.70 -5.07 10.60
CA ALA A 337 -15.01 -5.71 10.58
C ALA A 337 -15.30 -6.41 9.24
N ILE A 338 -15.00 -5.75 8.12
CA ILE A 338 -15.19 -6.33 6.79
C ILE A 338 -14.23 -7.52 6.61
N SER A 339 -12.95 -7.34 6.89
CA SER A 339 -11.93 -8.39 6.72
C SER A 339 -12.22 -9.63 7.55
N ALA A 340 -12.76 -9.47 8.77
CA ALA A 340 -13.11 -10.59 9.62
C ALA A 340 -14.28 -11.44 9.10
N ARG A 341 -15.07 -10.90 8.16
CA ARG A 341 -16.22 -11.59 7.54
C ARG A 341 -15.90 -12.21 6.19
N LEU A 342 -14.70 -11.96 5.66
CA LEU A 342 -14.28 -12.53 4.39
C LEU A 342 -14.08 -14.04 4.50
N PRO A 343 -14.47 -14.82 3.48
CA PRO A 343 -14.11 -16.21 3.36
C PRO A 343 -12.59 -16.42 3.39
N ALA A 344 -12.13 -17.56 3.93
CA ALA A 344 -10.71 -17.85 4.14
C ALA A 344 -9.84 -17.89 2.88
N HIS A 345 -10.44 -17.93 1.70
CA HIS A 345 -9.74 -17.88 0.42
C HIS A 345 -9.51 -16.45 -0.11
N PHE A 346 -9.94 -15.42 0.63
CA PHE A 346 -9.64 -14.02 0.32
C PHE A 346 -8.54 -13.50 1.23
N HIS A 347 -7.65 -12.70 0.67
CA HIS A 347 -6.68 -11.96 1.48
C HIS A 347 -7.40 -10.81 2.23
N PRO A 348 -7.05 -10.52 3.50
CA PRO A 348 -7.69 -9.46 4.28
C PRO A 348 -7.67 -8.08 3.63
N PHE A 349 -6.69 -7.77 2.76
CA PHE A 349 -6.61 -6.50 2.06
C PHE A 349 -7.89 -6.17 1.28
N THR A 350 -8.61 -7.20 0.77
CA THR A 350 -9.91 -7.01 0.09
C THR A 350 -10.89 -6.23 0.96
N GLY A 351 -10.92 -6.53 2.26
CA GLY A 351 -11.73 -5.79 3.22
C GLY A 351 -11.17 -4.40 3.53
N TYR A 352 -9.84 -4.22 3.47
CA TYR A 352 -9.22 -2.92 3.70
C TYR A 352 -9.54 -1.93 2.59
N VAL A 353 -9.40 -2.32 1.33
CA VAL A 353 -9.74 -1.44 0.19
C VAL A 353 -11.24 -1.19 0.08
N ALA A 354 -12.09 -2.17 0.42
CA ALA A 354 -13.53 -1.94 0.54
C ALA A 354 -13.85 -0.91 1.63
N ALA A 355 -13.19 -0.99 2.79
CA ALA A 355 -13.36 -0.02 3.86
C ALA A 355 -12.85 1.38 3.47
N MET A 356 -11.76 1.48 2.70
CA MET A 356 -11.28 2.76 2.13
C MET A 356 -12.35 3.41 1.27
N ALA A 357 -12.94 2.65 0.33
CA ALA A 357 -14.01 3.14 -0.53
C ALA A 357 -15.22 3.62 0.29
N ILE A 358 -15.73 2.78 1.20
CA ILE A 358 -16.91 3.08 2.00
C ILE A 358 -16.65 4.27 2.94
N ALA A 359 -15.54 4.26 3.69
CA ALA A 359 -15.25 5.35 4.63
C ALA A 359 -15.09 6.68 3.90
N THR A 360 -14.39 6.71 2.76
CA THR A 360 -14.18 7.94 2.00
C THR A 360 -15.48 8.45 1.38
N SER A 361 -16.31 7.56 0.83
CA SER A 361 -17.61 7.94 0.24
C SER A 361 -18.62 8.47 1.28
N LEU A 362 -18.46 8.09 2.54
CA LEU A 362 -19.31 8.61 3.62
C LEU A 362 -18.75 9.90 4.24
N ILE A 363 -17.45 9.92 4.53
CA ILE A 363 -16.83 11.03 5.28
C ILE A 363 -16.73 12.30 4.41
N ILE A 364 -16.29 12.18 3.15
CA ILE A 364 -16.10 13.37 2.31
C ILE A 364 -17.40 14.13 2.12
N PRO A 365 -18.52 13.56 1.65
CA PRO A 365 -19.78 14.30 1.55
C PRO A 365 -20.34 14.77 2.89
N ALA A 366 -20.13 14.01 3.98
CA ALA A 366 -20.59 14.42 5.30
C ALA A 366 -19.88 15.67 5.83
N LEU A 367 -18.58 15.81 5.54
CA LEU A 367 -17.81 17.01 5.90
C LEU A 367 -18.33 18.26 5.20
N GLN A 368 -18.82 18.15 3.97
CA GLN A 368 -19.39 19.27 3.22
C GLN A 368 -20.61 19.90 3.90
N LEU A 369 -21.29 19.15 4.80
CA LEU A 369 -22.42 19.65 5.56
C LEU A 369 -22.00 20.48 6.79
N LEU A 370 -20.71 20.53 7.11
CA LEU A 370 -20.18 21.26 8.26
C LEU A 370 -19.68 22.66 7.86
N PRO A 371 -19.84 23.66 8.74
CA PRO A 371 -19.28 24.98 8.51
C PRO A 371 -17.75 24.91 8.37
N GLY A 372 -17.21 25.54 7.33
CA GLY A 372 -15.75 25.60 7.08
C GLY A 372 -15.22 24.57 6.09
N PHE A 373 -16.09 23.78 5.45
CA PHE A 373 -15.80 22.87 4.35
C PHE A 373 -16.45 23.33 3.04
#